data_f8f5252162dd4b2ee19f3ee14d970178
#
_entry.id   f8f5252162dd4b2ee19f3ee14d970178
#
_cell.length_a   1.000
_cell.length_b   1.000
_cell.length_c   1.000
_cell.angle_alpha   90.00
_cell.angle_beta   90.00
_cell.angle_gamma   90.00
#
_symmetry.space_group_name_H-M   'P 1'
#
loop_
_entity.id
_entity.type
_entity.pdbx_description
1 polymer ?
#
loop_
_entity_poly.entity_id
_entity_poly.type
_entity_poly.pdbx_seq_one_letter_code
_entity_poly.pdbx_strand_id
1 'polypeptide(L)'
;MRKETISYIFVGLALLASLCVSCNKKRKDGRTDTYSSGVISFASDESFSPIIEEEREIFEFTYQQAKVNPIYTNESDAISMLLNGKVCLAITSRDFKENERQNLRDRRFNPRSKAIAYDALALIINNENTDSCISVKDIKEILSGKATKWGDIYPGSKRGDIIVVFDNKKSSTVHFAEDSILGGKPITSPNVVATKKTADVITYVEKTPNAIGIIGSNWLNDKRDSTNLTFNKDIRVMSVSRIDEATPANSWKPYQYYMYNGNYPLTRTIWALLNDPLRGLPWGFSNFISSPKGQMIIFNAGLLPVQGNITIRDVKVTND
;
A
#
# COMPACT_ATOMS: atom_id res chain seq x y z
N MET A 1 27.48 -37.54 58.22
CA MET A 1 27.03 -36.19 57.79
C MET A 1 27.60 -35.72 56.45
N ARG A 2 28.83 -36.05 56.05
CA ARG A 2 29.39 -35.49 54.74
C ARG A 2 28.87 -36.18 53.45
N LYS A 3 28.43 -37.42 53.49
CA LYS A 3 27.96 -38.16 52.31
C LYS A 3 26.51 -37.80 51.90
N GLU A 4 25.67 -37.54 52.86
CA GLU A 4 24.26 -37.17 52.60
C GLU A 4 24.15 -35.72 52.03
N THR A 5 24.96 -34.79 52.51
CA THR A 5 24.99 -33.42 52.01
C THR A 5 25.42 -33.33 50.53
N ILE A 6 26.37 -34.18 50.11
CA ILE A 6 26.83 -34.27 48.71
C ILE A 6 25.73 -34.84 47.81
N SER A 7 24.96 -35.82 48.32
CA SER A 7 23.82 -36.41 47.57
C SER A 7 22.71 -35.40 47.31
N TYR A 8 22.36 -34.53 48.26
CA TYR A 8 21.36 -33.48 48.07
C TYR A 8 21.80 -32.38 47.10
N ILE A 9 23.11 -32.07 47.04
CA ILE A 9 23.67 -31.11 46.09
C ILE A 9 23.60 -31.68 44.67
N PHE A 10 23.89 -32.97 44.47
CA PHE A 10 23.79 -33.61 43.16
C PHE A 10 22.33 -33.72 42.67
N VAL A 11 21.38 -34.03 43.55
CA VAL A 11 19.95 -34.04 43.20
C VAL A 11 19.44 -32.63 42.89
N GLY A 12 19.88 -31.61 43.61
CA GLY A 12 19.54 -30.21 43.33
C GLY A 12 20.09 -29.74 41.99
N LEU A 13 21.34 -30.08 41.64
CA LEU A 13 21.94 -29.75 40.34
C LEU A 13 21.25 -30.49 39.17
N ALA A 14 20.86 -31.75 39.37
CA ALA A 14 20.13 -32.49 38.34
C ALA A 14 18.71 -31.95 38.10
N LEU A 15 18.02 -31.45 39.14
CA LEU A 15 16.73 -30.77 38.99
C LEU A 15 16.87 -29.42 38.30
N LEU A 16 17.92 -28.62 38.58
CA LEU A 16 18.18 -27.39 37.88
C LEU A 16 18.53 -27.63 36.40
N ALA A 17 19.30 -28.66 36.09
CA ALA A 17 19.65 -29.02 34.71
C ALA A 17 18.44 -29.47 33.89
N SER A 18 17.46 -30.15 34.52
CA SER A 18 16.22 -30.57 33.83
C SER A 18 15.27 -29.42 33.52
N LEU A 19 15.36 -28.26 34.20
CA LEU A 19 14.58 -27.07 33.91
C LEU A 19 15.12 -26.30 32.68
N CYS A 20 16.39 -26.49 32.31
CA CYS A 20 17.00 -25.83 31.14
C CYS A 20 16.70 -26.55 29.81
N VAL A 21 16.17 -27.77 29.79
CA VAL A 21 15.94 -28.56 28.57
C VAL A 21 14.52 -28.39 28.02
N SER A 22 13.66 -27.63 28.71
CA SER A 22 12.21 -27.55 28.39
C SER A 22 11.80 -26.59 27.28
N CYS A 23 12.71 -25.96 26.52
CA CYS A 23 12.33 -24.92 25.56
C CYS A 23 12.62 -25.22 24.08
N ASN A 24 12.64 -26.48 23.65
CA ASN A 24 12.83 -26.78 22.23
C ASN A 24 11.73 -27.71 21.65
N LYS A 25 10.45 -27.40 21.94
CA LYS A 25 9.37 -27.98 21.13
C LYS A 25 9.43 -27.31 19.74
N LYS A 26 9.99 -28.03 18.75
CA LYS A 26 9.81 -27.64 17.34
C LYS A 26 8.31 -27.40 17.07
N ARG A 27 7.95 -26.20 16.73
CA ARG A 27 6.55 -25.84 16.41
C ARG A 27 6.09 -26.67 15.22
N LYS A 28 4.82 -27.07 15.18
CA LYS A 28 4.25 -27.92 14.11
C LYS A 28 4.34 -27.31 12.71
N ASP A 29 4.48 -25.99 12.61
CA ASP A 29 4.62 -25.22 11.36
C ASP A 29 6.07 -24.97 10.95
N GLY A 30 7.05 -25.46 11.73
CA GLY A 30 8.49 -25.30 11.47
C GLY A 30 9.01 -23.86 11.63
N ARG A 31 8.15 -22.87 11.94
CA ARG A 31 8.55 -21.46 12.12
C ARG A 31 9.28 -21.26 13.44
N THR A 32 10.36 -20.48 13.39
CA THR A 32 11.20 -20.13 14.55
C THR A 32 11.27 -18.64 14.80
N ASP A 33 10.57 -17.85 14.00
CA ASP A 33 10.58 -16.39 14.11
C ASP A 33 9.92 -15.92 15.42
N THR A 34 10.41 -14.82 15.92
CA THR A 34 9.87 -14.06 17.04
C THR A 34 9.32 -12.74 16.56
N TYR A 35 8.86 -11.89 17.45
CA TYR A 35 8.36 -10.56 17.13
C TYR A 35 9.38 -9.66 16.43
N SER A 36 10.69 -9.82 16.70
CA SER A 36 11.78 -8.95 16.24
C SER A 36 12.98 -9.72 15.66
N SER A 37 12.84 -11.02 15.41
CA SER A 37 13.92 -11.82 14.82
C SER A 37 13.37 -12.98 13.99
N GLY A 38 14.20 -13.48 13.05
CA GLY A 38 13.87 -14.56 12.14
C GLY A 38 13.68 -14.10 10.72
N VAL A 39 13.21 -14.99 9.87
CA VAL A 39 12.99 -14.73 8.43
C VAL A 39 11.57 -15.10 8.07
N ILE A 40 10.87 -14.20 7.41
CA ILE A 40 9.53 -14.44 6.86
C ILE A 40 9.43 -13.92 5.43
N SER A 41 8.46 -14.46 4.69
CA SER A 41 7.93 -13.81 3.49
C SER A 41 6.51 -13.30 3.76
N PHE A 42 6.16 -12.19 3.14
CA PHE A 42 4.81 -11.64 3.18
C PHE A 42 4.41 -11.18 1.78
N ALA A 43 3.11 -11.11 1.50
CA ALA A 43 2.60 -10.65 0.21
C ALA A 43 2.23 -9.17 0.28
N SER A 44 2.43 -8.44 -0.82
CA SER A 44 1.98 -7.07 -0.96
C SER A 44 1.49 -6.80 -2.37
N ASP A 45 0.42 -6.03 -2.50
CA ASP A 45 0.11 -5.42 -3.79
C ASP A 45 1.29 -4.57 -4.24
N GLU A 46 1.69 -4.74 -5.50
CA GLU A 46 2.88 -4.09 -6.08
C GLU A 46 2.75 -2.56 -6.07
N SER A 47 1.52 -2.05 -6.14
CA SER A 47 1.28 -0.62 -6.10
C SER A 47 1.76 0.06 -4.81
N PHE A 48 2.03 -0.70 -3.75
CA PHE A 48 2.56 -0.21 -2.46
C PHE A 48 4.05 -0.45 -2.29
N SER A 49 4.74 -0.98 -3.31
CA SER A 49 6.15 -1.37 -3.15
C SER A 49 7.07 -0.23 -2.68
N PRO A 50 6.96 1.04 -3.11
CA PRO A 50 7.87 2.08 -2.64
C PRO A 50 7.82 2.27 -1.13
N ILE A 51 6.62 2.46 -0.57
CA ILE A 51 6.48 2.69 0.87
C ILE A 51 6.81 1.43 1.69
N ILE A 52 6.49 0.25 1.18
CA ILE A 52 6.79 -1.00 1.89
C ILE A 52 8.30 -1.29 1.91
N GLU A 53 9.05 -0.92 0.86
CA GLU A 53 10.52 -1.01 0.88
C GLU A 53 11.14 -0.07 1.91
N GLU A 54 10.69 1.18 2.01
CA GLU A 54 11.17 2.12 3.03
C GLU A 54 10.90 1.60 4.45
N GLU A 55 9.70 1.12 4.72
CA GLU A 55 9.34 0.51 6.00
C GLU A 55 10.19 -0.72 6.33
N ARG A 56 10.41 -1.59 5.33
CA ARG A 56 11.22 -2.79 5.45
C ARG A 56 12.67 -2.47 5.79
N GLU A 57 13.28 -1.54 5.07
CA GLU A 57 14.68 -1.17 5.28
C GLU A 57 14.91 -0.63 6.68
N ILE A 58 14.05 0.26 7.15
CA ILE A 58 14.17 0.83 8.50
C ILE A 58 13.83 -0.20 9.58
N PHE A 59 12.87 -1.11 9.32
CA PHE A 59 12.58 -2.21 10.23
C PHE A 59 13.77 -3.15 10.40
N GLU A 60 14.38 -3.62 9.31
CA GLU A 60 15.54 -4.51 9.32
C GLU A 60 16.78 -3.82 9.90
N PHE A 61 16.96 -2.52 9.67
CA PHE A 61 18.01 -1.74 10.33
C PHE A 61 17.79 -1.67 11.85
N THR A 62 16.54 -1.53 12.28
CA THR A 62 16.20 -1.45 13.72
C THR A 62 16.32 -2.81 14.40
N TYR A 63 15.93 -3.89 13.73
CA TYR A 63 15.94 -5.26 14.22
C TYR A 63 16.86 -6.13 13.37
N GLN A 64 18.16 -6.04 13.62
CA GLN A 64 19.21 -6.66 12.80
C GLN A 64 19.12 -8.19 12.65
N GLN A 65 18.36 -8.85 13.52
CA GLN A 65 18.10 -10.31 13.43
C GLN A 65 16.79 -10.62 12.68
N ALA A 66 16.09 -9.63 12.19
CA ALA A 66 14.86 -9.77 11.44
C ALA A 66 15.13 -9.62 9.94
N LYS A 67 14.49 -10.48 9.13
CA LYS A 67 14.44 -10.38 7.68
C LYS A 67 13.02 -10.58 7.19
N VAL A 68 12.46 -9.58 6.51
CA VAL A 68 11.11 -9.61 5.97
C VAL A 68 11.16 -9.47 4.45
N ASN A 69 10.81 -10.54 3.74
CA ASN A 69 10.94 -10.63 2.28
C ASN A 69 9.57 -10.38 1.62
N PRO A 70 9.38 -9.24 0.94
CA PRO A 70 8.13 -8.97 0.23
C PRO A 70 8.00 -9.84 -1.03
N ILE A 71 6.79 -10.35 -1.25
CA ILE A 71 6.37 -10.98 -2.51
C ILE A 71 5.40 -9.99 -3.16
N TYR A 72 5.91 -9.16 -4.06
CA TYR A 72 5.10 -8.21 -4.79
C TYR A 72 4.29 -8.91 -5.87
N THR A 73 2.98 -8.76 -5.79
CA THR A 73 2.02 -9.34 -6.72
C THR A 73 0.81 -8.41 -6.86
N ASN A 74 -0.26 -8.84 -7.50
CA ASN A 74 -1.53 -8.09 -7.48
C ASN A 74 -2.32 -8.36 -6.19
N GLU A 75 -3.26 -7.48 -5.85
CA GLU A 75 -4.04 -7.56 -4.61
C GLU A 75 -4.79 -8.88 -4.45
N SER A 76 -5.42 -9.37 -5.51
CA SER A 76 -6.17 -10.63 -5.47
C SER A 76 -5.30 -11.83 -5.12
N ASP A 77 -4.10 -11.89 -5.70
CA ASP A 77 -3.15 -12.97 -5.44
C ASP A 77 -2.51 -12.82 -4.04
N ALA A 78 -2.23 -11.59 -3.57
CA ALA A 78 -1.74 -11.34 -2.21
C ALA A 78 -2.74 -11.85 -1.15
N ILE A 79 -4.02 -11.54 -1.31
CA ILE A 79 -5.08 -12.04 -0.44
C ILE A 79 -5.21 -13.56 -0.55
N SER A 80 -5.17 -14.11 -1.75
CA SER A 80 -5.21 -15.57 -1.94
C SER A 80 -4.05 -16.29 -1.23
N MET A 81 -2.84 -15.73 -1.29
CA MET A 81 -1.68 -16.29 -0.57
C MET A 81 -1.91 -16.31 0.94
N LEU A 82 -2.49 -15.25 1.51
CA LEU A 82 -2.81 -15.16 2.93
C LEU A 82 -3.90 -16.17 3.33
N LEU A 83 -5.00 -16.23 2.57
CA LEU A 83 -6.12 -17.14 2.83
C LEU A 83 -5.70 -18.61 2.76
N ASN A 84 -4.79 -18.95 1.84
CA ASN A 84 -4.24 -20.29 1.68
C ASN A 84 -3.09 -20.62 2.64
N GLY A 85 -2.71 -19.69 3.53
CA GLY A 85 -1.65 -19.90 4.52
C GLY A 85 -0.23 -19.95 3.93
N LYS A 86 -0.02 -19.44 2.69
CA LYS A 86 1.32 -19.33 2.09
C LYS A 86 2.13 -18.22 2.73
N VAL A 87 1.45 -17.17 3.22
CA VAL A 87 2.01 -16.07 4.01
C VAL A 87 1.10 -15.79 5.20
N CYS A 88 1.65 -15.14 6.23
CA CYS A 88 0.90 -14.76 7.43
C CYS A 88 0.58 -13.25 7.50
N LEU A 89 1.09 -12.47 6.55
CA LEU A 89 0.86 -11.04 6.39
C LEU A 89 0.64 -10.74 4.92
N ALA A 90 -0.37 -9.92 4.61
CA ALA A 90 -0.58 -9.33 3.30
C ALA A 90 -0.87 -7.83 3.42
N ILE A 91 -0.32 -7.03 2.50
CA ILE A 91 -0.58 -5.59 2.38
C ILE A 91 -1.47 -5.35 1.17
N THR A 92 -2.61 -4.70 1.40
CA THR A 92 -3.71 -4.59 0.43
C THR A 92 -4.42 -3.23 0.53
N SER A 93 -5.26 -2.87 -0.43
CA SER A 93 -6.07 -1.64 -0.36
C SER A 93 -7.43 -1.84 0.31
N ARG A 94 -7.78 -3.04 0.70
CA ARG A 94 -9.04 -3.36 1.37
C ARG A 94 -8.84 -4.27 2.57
N ASP A 95 -9.78 -4.23 3.47
CA ASP A 95 -9.90 -5.19 4.56
C ASP A 95 -10.41 -6.56 4.05
N PHE A 96 -10.35 -7.57 4.90
CA PHE A 96 -11.02 -8.85 4.64
C PHE A 96 -12.51 -8.66 4.33
N LYS A 97 -13.01 -9.36 3.36
CA LYS A 97 -14.46 -9.55 3.18
C LYS A 97 -14.98 -10.48 4.30
N GLU A 98 -16.27 -10.37 4.65
CA GLU A 98 -16.82 -11.17 5.75
C GLU A 98 -16.72 -12.68 5.49
N ASN A 99 -16.97 -13.13 4.25
CA ASN A 99 -16.78 -14.53 3.87
C ASN A 99 -15.33 -15.02 4.00
N GLU A 100 -14.34 -14.15 3.75
CA GLU A 100 -12.92 -14.46 3.94
C GLU A 100 -12.58 -14.61 5.43
N ARG A 101 -13.09 -13.69 6.27
CA ARG A 101 -12.96 -13.78 7.74
C ARG A 101 -13.60 -15.04 8.28
N GLN A 102 -14.82 -15.36 7.82
CA GLN A 102 -15.54 -16.55 8.27
C GLN A 102 -14.79 -17.83 7.88
N ASN A 103 -14.32 -17.94 6.63
CA ASN A 103 -13.51 -19.08 6.18
C ASN A 103 -12.28 -19.30 7.07
N LEU A 104 -11.58 -18.23 7.44
CA LEU A 104 -10.42 -18.34 8.33
C LEU A 104 -10.84 -18.75 9.76
N ARG A 105 -11.94 -18.22 10.30
CA ARG A 105 -12.47 -18.60 11.62
C ARG A 105 -12.91 -20.06 11.68
N ASP A 106 -13.57 -20.57 10.64
CA ASP A 106 -14.00 -21.97 10.53
C ASP A 106 -12.79 -22.93 10.55
N ARG A 107 -11.66 -22.46 10.04
CA ARG A 107 -10.36 -23.15 10.10
C ARG A 107 -9.61 -22.89 11.41
N ARG A 108 -10.25 -22.29 12.43
CA ARG A 108 -9.71 -21.95 13.75
C ARG A 108 -8.56 -20.93 13.74
N PHE A 109 -8.52 -20.09 12.73
CA PHE A 109 -7.64 -18.92 12.71
C PHE A 109 -8.33 -17.69 13.33
N ASN A 110 -7.54 -16.69 13.71
CA ASN A 110 -8.02 -15.43 14.24
C ASN A 110 -7.51 -14.26 13.38
N PRO A 111 -8.11 -14.04 12.20
CA PRO A 111 -7.66 -13.00 11.30
C PRO A 111 -7.78 -11.61 11.93
N ARG A 112 -6.77 -10.78 11.71
CA ARG A 112 -6.71 -9.40 12.15
C ARG A 112 -6.40 -8.51 10.96
N SER A 113 -6.86 -7.29 11.01
CA SER A 113 -6.52 -6.25 10.04
C SER A 113 -6.21 -4.95 10.76
N LYS A 114 -5.32 -4.18 10.17
CA LYS A 114 -4.97 -2.83 10.60
C LYS A 114 -4.92 -1.92 9.40
N ALA A 115 -5.57 -0.77 9.48
CA ALA A 115 -5.25 0.35 8.60
C ALA A 115 -3.84 0.84 8.95
N ILE A 116 -2.97 1.02 7.96
CA ILE A 116 -1.58 1.44 8.16
C ILE A 116 -1.28 2.81 7.54
N ALA A 117 -1.96 3.17 6.45
CA ALA A 117 -1.82 4.46 5.80
C ALA A 117 -3.07 4.79 4.98
N TYR A 118 -3.21 6.06 4.58
CA TYR A 118 -4.08 6.46 3.48
C TYR A 118 -3.21 6.86 2.29
N ASP A 119 -3.52 6.28 1.14
CA ASP A 119 -2.94 6.54 -0.18
C ASP A 119 -4.02 7.18 -1.07
N ALA A 120 -3.63 7.65 -2.23
CA ALA A 120 -4.55 8.13 -3.25
C ALA A 120 -4.27 7.47 -4.60
N LEU A 121 -5.29 7.28 -5.42
CA LEU A 121 -5.08 7.05 -6.84
C LEU A 121 -4.75 8.38 -7.52
N ALA A 122 -3.62 8.42 -8.20
CA ALA A 122 -3.19 9.55 -8.99
C ALA A 122 -3.41 9.27 -10.48
N LEU A 123 -3.89 10.26 -11.19
CA LEU A 123 -3.94 10.24 -12.64
C LEU A 123 -2.71 10.98 -13.15
N ILE A 124 -1.97 10.30 -14.01
CA ILE A 124 -0.76 10.87 -14.65
C ILE A 124 -0.93 10.91 -16.15
N ILE A 125 -0.42 11.96 -16.76
CA ILE A 125 -0.46 12.19 -18.20
C ILE A 125 0.92 12.60 -18.70
N ASN A 126 1.11 12.50 -20.01
CA ASN A 126 2.32 12.96 -20.68
C ASN A 126 2.52 14.47 -20.47
N ASN A 127 3.75 14.93 -20.38
CA ASN A 127 4.09 16.35 -20.20
C ASN A 127 3.63 17.25 -21.33
N GLU A 128 3.48 16.71 -22.54
CA GLU A 128 2.93 17.46 -23.69
C GLU A 128 1.41 17.67 -23.59
N ASN A 129 0.74 16.96 -22.68
CA ASN A 129 -0.68 17.12 -22.44
C ASN A 129 -0.93 18.27 -21.46
N THR A 130 -1.66 19.29 -21.92
CA THR A 130 -1.99 20.49 -21.14
C THR A 130 -3.31 20.36 -20.36
N ASP A 131 -4.09 19.31 -20.63
CA ASP A 131 -5.39 19.03 -19.97
C ASP A 131 -5.13 18.50 -18.56
N SER A 132 -5.05 19.38 -17.57
CA SER A 132 -4.52 19.07 -16.24
C SER A 132 -5.57 18.92 -15.14
N CYS A 133 -6.85 19.20 -15.41
CA CYS A 133 -7.95 19.10 -14.47
C CYS A 133 -9.02 18.15 -15.00
N ILE A 134 -9.47 17.20 -14.19
CA ILE A 134 -10.49 16.21 -14.59
C ILE A 134 -11.47 15.97 -13.43
N SER A 135 -12.75 15.73 -13.74
CA SER A 135 -13.73 15.38 -12.70
C SER A 135 -13.83 13.87 -12.47
N VAL A 136 -14.34 13.46 -11.31
CA VAL A 136 -14.67 12.04 -11.05
C VAL A 136 -15.70 11.52 -12.04
N LYS A 137 -16.61 12.41 -12.50
CA LYS A 137 -17.60 12.07 -13.54
C LYS A 137 -16.92 11.75 -14.86
N ASP A 138 -15.97 12.58 -15.31
CA ASP A 138 -15.22 12.35 -16.55
C ASP A 138 -14.44 11.04 -16.49
N ILE A 139 -13.78 10.78 -15.36
CA ILE A 139 -13.07 9.51 -15.13
C ILE A 139 -14.04 8.34 -15.27
N LYS A 140 -15.23 8.44 -14.69
CA LYS A 140 -16.27 7.43 -14.79
C LYS A 140 -16.74 7.22 -16.23
N GLU A 141 -16.89 8.29 -17.02
CA GLU A 141 -17.27 8.21 -18.41
C GLU A 141 -16.18 7.56 -19.28
N ILE A 142 -14.91 7.88 -19.00
CA ILE A 142 -13.76 7.24 -19.66
C ILE A 142 -13.72 5.73 -19.33
N LEU A 143 -13.79 5.37 -18.06
CA LEU A 143 -13.69 3.96 -17.62
C LEU A 143 -14.88 3.11 -18.06
N SER A 144 -16.06 3.71 -18.19
CA SER A 144 -17.26 3.05 -18.70
C SER A 144 -17.34 3.01 -20.24
N GLY A 145 -16.38 3.63 -20.95
CA GLY A 145 -16.35 3.67 -22.40
C GLY A 145 -17.36 4.64 -23.04
N LYS A 146 -17.98 5.52 -22.26
CA LYS A 146 -18.87 6.57 -22.79
C LYS A 146 -18.07 7.68 -23.44
N ALA A 147 -16.93 8.07 -22.86
CA ALA A 147 -15.95 8.97 -23.43
C ALA A 147 -14.74 8.13 -23.85
N THR A 148 -14.40 8.18 -25.12
CA THR A 148 -13.29 7.40 -25.70
C THR A 148 -12.20 8.31 -26.30
N LYS A 149 -12.51 9.57 -26.51
CA LYS A 149 -11.58 10.57 -27.08
C LYS A 149 -11.37 11.72 -26.12
N TRP A 150 -10.21 12.33 -26.18
CA TRP A 150 -9.90 13.53 -25.41
C TRP A 150 -10.90 14.67 -25.71
N GLY A 151 -11.39 14.76 -26.96
CA GLY A 151 -12.40 15.74 -27.36
C GLY A 151 -13.78 15.52 -26.71
N ASP A 152 -14.09 14.32 -26.21
CA ASP A 152 -15.32 14.05 -25.49
C ASP A 152 -15.33 14.69 -24.09
N ILE A 153 -14.15 14.87 -23.50
CA ILE A 153 -13.95 15.48 -22.18
C ILE A 153 -13.54 16.96 -22.32
N TYR A 154 -12.63 17.26 -23.22
CA TYR A 154 -12.09 18.61 -23.45
C TYR A 154 -12.47 19.07 -24.86
N PRO A 155 -13.57 19.80 -25.02
CA PRO A 155 -14.00 20.31 -26.33
C PRO A 155 -12.88 21.08 -27.01
N GLY A 156 -12.54 20.66 -28.24
CA GLY A 156 -11.45 21.27 -29.03
C GLY A 156 -10.09 20.54 -28.89
N SER A 157 -9.95 19.54 -28.01
CA SER A 157 -8.76 18.72 -27.97
C SER A 157 -8.59 17.87 -29.23
N LYS A 158 -7.41 17.91 -29.84
CA LYS A 158 -7.04 17.14 -31.05
C LYS A 158 -6.24 15.87 -30.77
N ARG A 159 -6.18 15.40 -29.49
CA ARG A 159 -5.31 14.30 -29.06
C ARG A 159 -5.78 12.90 -29.48
N GLY A 160 -6.96 12.77 -30.07
CA GLY A 160 -7.50 11.47 -30.48
C GLY A 160 -8.02 10.64 -29.31
N ASP A 161 -7.85 9.32 -29.41
CA ASP A 161 -8.39 8.37 -28.45
C ASP A 161 -7.65 8.45 -27.10
N ILE A 162 -8.40 8.31 -26.00
CA ILE A 162 -7.84 8.19 -24.65
C ILE A 162 -7.38 6.75 -24.47
N ILE A 163 -6.14 6.55 -24.02
CA ILE A 163 -5.61 5.24 -23.60
C ILE A 163 -5.49 5.26 -22.08
N VAL A 164 -6.26 4.42 -21.39
CA VAL A 164 -6.16 4.26 -19.94
C VAL A 164 -5.20 3.13 -19.60
N VAL A 165 -4.21 3.41 -18.76
CA VAL A 165 -3.13 2.47 -18.44
C VAL A 165 -3.13 2.15 -16.95
N PHE A 166 -3.25 0.85 -16.62
CA PHE A 166 -3.15 0.32 -15.27
C PHE A 166 -1.92 -0.60 -15.11
N ASP A 167 -1.49 -0.79 -13.89
CA ASP A 167 -0.39 -1.67 -13.52
C ASP A 167 -0.71 -3.16 -13.73
N ASN A 168 -1.91 -3.62 -13.33
CA ASN A 168 -2.35 -5.01 -13.48
C ASN A 168 -3.88 -5.10 -13.47
N LYS A 169 -4.45 -6.06 -14.19
CA LYS A 169 -5.91 -6.27 -14.24
C LYS A 169 -6.54 -6.68 -12.90
N LYS A 170 -5.76 -7.19 -11.96
CA LYS A 170 -6.20 -7.65 -10.63
C LYS A 170 -5.57 -6.83 -9.51
N SER A 171 -5.06 -5.63 -9.82
CA SER A 171 -4.44 -4.74 -8.85
C SER A 171 -5.47 -3.99 -8.02
N SER A 172 -4.99 -3.44 -6.93
CA SER A 172 -5.79 -2.57 -6.07
C SER A 172 -6.23 -1.28 -6.78
N THR A 173 -5.48 -0.81 -7.78
CA THR A 173 -5.83 0.37 -8.58
C THR A 173 -7.07 0.10 -9.45
N VAL A 174 -7.15 -1.07 -10.07
CA VAL A 174 -8.33 -1.51 -10.84
C VAL A 174 -9.52 -1.76 -9.92
N HIS A 175 -9.33 -2.48 -8.81
CA HIS A 175 -10.42 -2.73 -7.84
C HIS A 175 -11.00 -1.43 -7.29
N PHE A 176 -10.16 -0.45 -6.95
CA PHE A 176 -10.64 0.86 -6.51
C PHE A 176 -11.43 1.59 -7.61
N ALA A 177 -10.95 1.54 -8.85
CA ALA A 177 -11.64 2.16 -9.97
C ALA A 177 -13.04 1.53 -10.20
N GLU A 178 -13.15 0.21 -10.12
CA GLU A 178 -14.42 -0.50 -10.24
C GLU A 178 -15.35 -0.22 -9.06
N ASP A 179 -14.86 -0.39 -7.82
CA ASP A 179 -15.69 -0.28 -6.62
C ASP A 179 -16.08 1.17 -6.33
N SER A 180 -15.13 2.11 -6.34
CA SER A 180 -15.33 3.47 -5.84
C SER A 180 -15.74 4.46 -6.94
N ILE A 181 -15.24 4.30 -8.17
CA ILE A 181 -15.56 5.22 -9.28
C ILE A 181 -16.76 4.70 -10.07
N LEU A 182 -16.76 3.41 -10.43
CA LEU A 182 -17.82 2.80 -11.24
C LEU A 182 -18.99 2.25 -10.41
N GLY A 183 -18.91 2.29 -9.06
CA GLY A 183 -19.97 1.81 -8.16
C GLY A 183 -20.19 0.31 -8.24
N GLY A 184 -19.10 -0.47 -8.27
CA GLY A 184 -19.10 -1.93 -8.34
C GLY A 184 -19.28 -2.52 -9.74
N LYS A 185 -19.24 -1.69 -10.78
CA LYS A 185 -19.32 -2.16 -12.17
C LYS A 185 -17.92 -2.36 -12.77
N PRO A 186 -17.75 -3.34 -13.66
CA PRO A 186 -16.47 -3.55 -14.30
C PRO A 186 -16.10 -2.39 -15.24
N ILE A 187 -14.81 -2.23 -15.49
CA ILE A 187 -14.30 -1.33 -16.51
C ILE A 187 -14.67 -1.88 -17.89
N THR A 188 -15.35 -1.10 -18.71
CA THR A 188 -15.84 -1.49 -20.05
C THR A 188 -15.25 -0.63 -21.18
N SER A 189 -14.38 0.32 -20.87
CA SER A 189 -13.68 1.12 -21.87
C SER A 189 -12.87 0.23 -22.82
N PRO A 190 -12.99 0.43 -24.16
CA PRO A 190 -12.25 -0.39 -25.14
C PRO A 190 -10.74 -0.10 -25.15
N ASN A 191 -10.32 1.06 -24.68
CA ASN A 191 -8.95 1.56 -24.77
C ASN A 191 -8.20 1.41 -23.42
N VAL A 192 -8.33 0.26 -22.76
CA VAL A 192 -7.65 -0.01 -21.49
C VAL A 192 -6.46 -0.94 -21.71
N VAL A 193 -5.31 -0.51 -21.26
CA VAL A 193 -4.05 -1.26 -21.26
C VAL A 193 -3.69 -1.63 -19.83
N ALA A 194 -3.28 -2.85 -19.60
CA ALA A 194 -2.66 -3.27 -18.34
C ALA A 194 -1.21 -3.64 -18.60
N THR A 195 -0.30 -3.05 -17.84
CA THR A 195 1.13 -3.40 -17.82
C THR A 195 1.36 -4.54 -16.82
N LYS A 196 2.56 -4.72 -16.32
CA LYS A 196 2.85 -5.70 -15.26
C LYS A 196 3.23 -5.06 -13.92
N LYS A 197 3.71 -3.81 -13.98
CA LYS A 197 4.23 -3.06 -12.84
C LYS A 197 3.85 -1.59 -12.96
N THR A 198 3.76 -0.92 -11.85
CA THR A 198 3.48 0.53 -11.81
C THR A 198 4.55 1.36 -12.51
N ALA A 199 5.83 0.97 -12.41
CA ALA A 199 6.91 1.63 -13.16
C ALA A 199 6.69 1.60 -14.69
N ASP A 200 6.12 0.51 -15.21
CA ASP A 200 5.82 0.39 -16.64
C ASP A 200 4.68 1.32 -17.06
N VAL A 201 3.72 1.61 -16.15
CA VAL A 201 2.65 2.61 -16.39
C VAL A 201 3.26 3.99 -16.59
N ILE A 202 4.18 4.40 -15.72
CA ILE A 202 4.88 5.68 -15.80
C ILE A 202 5.61 5.79 -17.13
N THR A 203 6.42 4.78 -17.46
CA THR A 203 7.18 4.74 -18.74
C THR A 203 6.26 4.76 -19.97
N TYR A 204 5.09 4.11 -19.89
CA TYR A 204 4.11 4.13 -20.97
C TYR A 204 3.55 5.55 -21.20
N VAL A 205 3.18 6.22 -20.11
CA VAL A 205 2.63 7.59 -20.14
C VAL A 205 3.67 8.60 -20.65
N GLU A 206 4.94 8.47 -20.22
CA GLU A 206 6.04 9.31 -20.73
C GLU A 206 6.19 9.27 -22.25
N LYS A 207 5.91 8.11 -22.85
CA LYS A 207 6.09 7.87 -24.30
C LYS A 207 4.82 8.06 -25.12
N THR A 208 3.65 8.23 -24.48
CA THR A 208 2.35 8.18 -25.15
C THR A 208 1.53 9.43 -24.82
N PRO A 209 1.50 10.45 -25.72
CA PRO A 209 0.88 11.74 -25.44
C PRO A 209 -0.62 11.72 -25.10
N ASN A 210 -1.35 10.69 -25.53
CA ASN A 210 -2.79 10.53 -25.30
C ASN A 210 -3.13 9.52 -24.20
N ALA A 211 -2.14 9.05 -23.43
CA ALA A 211 -2.36 8.11 -22.32
C ALA A 211 -2.71 8.83 -21.00
N ILE A 212 -3.56 8.17 -20.21
CA ILE A 212 -3.80 8.44 -18.79
C ILE A 212 -3.36 7.21 -18.02
N GLY A 213 -2.34 7.35 -17.18
CA GLY A 213 -1.94 6.31 -16.23
C GLY A 213 -2.67 6.48 -14.90
N ILE A 214 -3.07 5.36 -14.29
CA ILE A 214 -3.68 5.35 -12.95
C ILE A 214 -2.76 4.56 -12.02
N ILE A 215 -2.17 5.24 -11.03
CA ILE A 215 -1.17 4.69 -10.11
C ILE A 215 -1.43 5.12 -8.67
N GLY A 216 -0.79 4.47 -7.70
CA GLY A 216 -0.78 4.93 -6.31
C GLY A 216 0.06 6.20 -6.13
N SER A 217 -0.35 7.11 -5.25
CA SER A 217 0.36 8.38 -5.02
C SER A 217 1.77 8.19 -4.46
N ASN A 218 2.05 7.07 -3.80
CA ASN A 218 3.39 6.71 -3.32
C ASN A 218 4.43 6.50 -4.44
N TRP A 219 4.01 6.45 -5.71
CA TRP A 219 4.88 6.40 -6.88
C TRP A 219 5.20 7.76 -7.49
N LEU A 220 4.60 8.84 -6.97
CA LEU A 220 4.74 10.16 -7.58
C LEU A 220 6.02 10.89 -7.20
N ASN A 221 6.66 10.53 -6.10
CA ASN A 221 7.82 11.25 -5.61
C ASN A 221 8.97 11.20 -6.61
N ASP A 222 9.59 12.35 -6.84
CA ASP A 222 10.80 12.42 -7.65
C ASP A 222 11.98 11.86 -6.87
N LYS A 223 12.46 10.70 -7.27
CA LYS A 223 13.63 10.04 -6.62
C LYS A 223 14.91 10.88 -6.66
N ARG A 224 14.94 11.94 -7.49
CA ARG A 224 16.05 12.91 -7.57
C ARG A 224 15.94 13.99 -6.49
N ASP A 225 14.77 14.13 -5.88
CA ASP A 225 14.51 15.07 -4.79
C ASP A 225 14.57 14.35 -3.44
N SER A 226 15.69 14.55 -2.72
CA SER A 226 15.89 13.96 -1.39
C SER A 226 14.90 14.46 -0.33
N THR A 227 14.14 15.53 -0.60
CA THR A 227 13.13 16.04 0.32
C THR A 227 11.78 15.35 0.18
N ASN A 228 11.55 14.59 -0.88
CA ASN A 228 10.28 13.97 -1.26
C ASN A 228 9.10 14.96 -1.38
N LEU A 229 9.37 16.24 -1.64
CA LEU A 229 8.35 17.28 -1.72
C LEU A 229 7.86 17.53 -3.16
N THR A 230 8.56 17.00 -4.16
CA THR A 230 8.21 17.20 -5.57
C THR A 230 7.79 15.90 -6.24
N PHE A 231 6.82 16.01 -7.16
CA PHE A 231 6.44 14.89 -8.02
C PHE A 231 7.44 14.72 -9.16
N ASN A 232 7.50 13.50 -9.67
CA ASN A 232 8.29 13.15 -10.84
C ASN A 232 8.01 14.12 -12.00
N LYS A 233 9.07 14.73 -12.55
CA LYS A 233 9.00 15.75 -13.59
C LYS A 233 8.85 15.18 -15.00
N ASP A 234 9.02 13.87 -15.16
CA ASP A 234 8.90 13.20 -16.46
C ASP A 234 7.44 12.97 -16.87
N ILE A 235 6.52 13.16 -15.92
CA ILE A 235 5.08 13.09 -16.12
C ILE A 235 4.37 14.30 -15.51
N ARG A 236 3.13 14.52 -15.90
CA ARG A 236 2.25 15.51 -15.27
C ARG A 236 1.16 14.82 -14.44
N VAL A 237 1.02 15.24 -13.19
CA VAL A 237 -0.06 14.79 -12.33
C VAL A 237 -1.29 15.65 -12.53
N MET A 238 -2.42 15.03 -12.84
CA MET A 238 -3.71 15.73 -12.99
C MET A 238 -4.28 16.14 -11.65
N SER A 239 -5.00 17.26 -11.64
CA SER A 239 -5.85 17.67 -10.52
C SER A 239 -7.25 17.07 -10.70
N VAL A 240 -7.83 16.51 -9.63
CA VAL A 240 -9.14 15.85 -9.70
C VAL A 240 -10.18 16.64 -8.94
N SER A 241 -11.33 16.87 -9.59
CA SER A 241 -12.49 17.52 -8.99
C SER A 241 -13.54 16.50 -8.57
N ARG A 242 -14.17 16.77 -7.42
CA ARG A 242 -15.33 16.01 -6.95
C ARG A 242 -16.63 16.40 -7.65
N ILE A 243 -16.71 17.65 -8.12
CA ILE A 243 -17.86 18.16 -8.86
C ILE A 243 -17.72 17.91 -10.37
N ASP A 244 -18.84 17.95 -11.09
CA ASP A 244 -18.95 17.49 -12.48
C ASP A 244 -18.13 18.31 -13.48
N GLU A 245 -17.86 19.58 -13.20
CA GLU A 245 -17.06 20.46 -14.05
C GLU A 245 -15.73 20.78 -13.36
N ALA A 246 -14.64 20.23 -13.88
CA ALA A 246 -13.30 20.39 -13.31
C ALA A 246 -12.65 21.70 -13.79
N THR A 247 -12.22 22.49 -12.82
CA THR A 247 -11.47 23.75 -13.07
C THR A 247 -10.25 23.79 -12.15
N PRO A 248 -9.24 24.64 -12.43
CA PRO A 248 -8.11 24.81 -11.52
C PRO A 248 -8.50 25.27 -10.10
N ALA A 249 -9.67 25.90 -9.93
CA ALA A 249 -10.14 26.42 -8.66
C ALA A 249 -10.81 25.34 -7.78
N ASN A 250 -11.30 24.23 -8.37
CA ASN A 250 -12.05 23.18 -7.68
C ASN A 250 -11.46 21.77 -7.85
N SER A 251 -10.22 21.69 -8.31
CA SER A 251 -9.52 20.44 -8.56
C SER A 251 -8.21 20.41 -7.78
N TRP A 252 -7.87 19.26 -7.20
CA TRP A 252 -6.71 19.11 -6.34
C TRP A 252 -5.83 17.95 -6.82
N LYS A 253 -4.53 18.08 -6.61
CA LYS A 253 -3.56 16.97 -6.74
C LYS A 253 -3.52 16.17 -5.45
N PRO A 254 -3.01 14.91 -5.49
CA PRO A 254 -2.97 14.02 -4.31
C PRO A 254 -1.88 14.40 -3.30
N TYR A 255 -1.79 15.68 -2.93
CA TYR A 255 -0.94 16.11 -1.82
C TYR A 255 -1.59 15.75 -0.48
N GLN A 256 -0.77 15.44 0.51
CA GLN A 256 -1.22 15.07 1.87
C GLN A 256 -2.26 16.04 2.43
N TYR A 257 -2.05 17.35 2.27
CA TYR A 257 -2.98 18.38 2.73
C TYR A 257 -4.38 18.20 2.15
N TYR A 258 -4.50 17.95 0.84
CA TYR A 258 -5.79 17.78 0.19
C TYR A 258 -6.43 16.42 0.44
N MET A 259 -5.63 15.38 0.69
CA MET A 259 -6.13 14.09 1.19
C MET A 259 -6.68 14.23 2.61
N TYR A 260 -5.93 14.92 3.51
CA TYR A 260 -6.33 15.13 4.89
C TYR A 260 -7.64 15.91 5.03
N ASN A 261 -7.81 16.99 4.26
CA ASN A 261 -9.03 17.82 4.27
C ASN A 261 -10.19 17.22 3.48
N GLY A 262 -10.00 16.04 2.85
CA GLY A 262 -11.03 15.41 2.02
C GLY A 262 -11.30 16.14 0.69
N ASN A 263 -10.42 17.07 0.29
CA ASN A 263 -10.53 17.76 -0.99
C ASN A 263 -10.22 16.82 -2.17
N TYR A 264 -9.16 16.00 -2.05
CA TYR A 264 -8.84 15.00 -3.07
C TYR A 264 -9.80 13.81 -3.00
N PRO A 265 -10.53 13.48 -4.07
CA PRO A 265 -11.63 12.51 -3.98
C PRO A 265 -11.21 11.03 -4.04
N LEU A 266 -10.04 10.71 -4.60
CA LEU A 266 -9.65 9.34 -4.90
C LEU A 266 -8.70 8.77 -3.84
N THR A 267 -9.09 8.84 -2.57
CA THR A 267 -8.32 8.32 -1.45
C THR A 267 -8.72 6.88 -1.10
N ARG A 268 -7.73 6.06 -0.73
CA ARG A 268 -7.91 4.68 -0.31
C ARG A 268 -7.10 4.37 0.95
N THR A 269 -7.50 3.35 1.68
CA THR A 269 -6.77 2.88 2.87
C THR A 269 -5.83 1.76 2.48
N ILE A 270 -4.60 1.78 3.00
CA ILE A 270 -3.69 0.63 2.94
C ILE A 270 -3.88 -0.18 4.21
N TRP A 271 -4.07 -1.48 4.05
CA TRP A 271 -4.33 -2.43 5.13
C TRP A 271 -3.21 -3.44 5.27
N ALA A 272 -2.84 -3.75 6.50
CA ALA A 272 -2.09 -4.93 6.86
C ALA A 272 -3.06 -6.02 7.33
N LEU A 273 -3.19 -7.08 6.55
CA LEU A 273 -4.00 -8.24 6.85
C LEU A 273 -3.14 -9.33 7.47
N LEU A 274 -3.50 -9.80 8.65
CA LEU A 274 -2.74 -10.75 9.45
C LEU A 274 -3.53 -12.03 9.69
N ASN A 275 -2.89 -13.15 9.43
CA ASN A 275 -3.35 -14.48 9.80
C ASN A 275 -2.17 -15.26 10.41
N ASP A 276 -1.63 -14.74 11.53
CA ASP A 276 -0.48 -15.32 12.22
C ASP A 276 -0.85 -15.80 13.65
N PRO A 277 -1.03 -17.10 13.84
CA PRO A 277 -1.37 -17.66 15.16
C PRO A 277 -0.23 -17.52 16.18
N LEU A 278 1.01 -17.33 15.72
CA LEU A 278 2.18 -17.29 16.59
C LEU A 278 2.50 -15.91 17.15
N ARG A 279 1.91 -14.86 16.58
CA ARG A 279 2.27 -13.47 16.85
C ARG A 279 3.78 -13.23 16.73
N GLY A 280 4.39 -13.82 15.69
CA GLY A 280 5.82 -13.73 15.40
C GLY A 280 6.18 -12.46 14.60
N LEU A 281 7.12 -12.60 13.68
CA LEU A 281 7.67 -11.49 12.90
C LEU A 281 6.64 -10.79 11.99
N PRO A 282 5.58 -11.46 11.43
CA PRO A 282 4.50 -10.76 10.72
C PRO A 282 3.80 -9.72 11.59
N TRP A 283 3.55 -10.03 12.87
CA TRP A 283 3.02 -9.07 13.84
C TRP A 283 4.00 -7.97 14.16
N GLY A 284 5.28 -8.33 14.32
CA GLY A 284 6.35 -7.38 14.60
C GLY A 284 6.45 -6.31 13.51
N PHE A 285 6.49 -6.72 12.26
CA PHE A 285 6.56 -5.80 11.13
C PHE A 285 5.28 -4.96 10.98
N SER A 286 4.09 -5.58 11.05
CA SER A 286 2.83 -4.84 11.00
C SER A 286 2.69 -3.81 12.14
N ASN A 287 3.16 -4.14 13.35
CA ASN A 287 3.15 -3.19 14.47
C ASN A 287 4.20 -2.11 14.33
N PHE A 288 5.35 -2.40 13.72
CA PHE A 288 6.36 -1.40 13.41
C PHE A 288 5.80 -0.34 12.44
N ILE A 289 5.18 -0.75 11.33
CA ILE A 289 4.52 0.18 10.39
C ILE A 289 3.50 1.06 11.13
N SER A 290 2.75 0.50 12.07
CA SER A 290 1.76 1.24 12.88
C SER A 290 2.37 2.01 14.06
N SER A 291 3.67 1.92 14.32
CA SER A 291 4.35 2.62 15.40
C SER A 291 4.60 4.10 15.01
N PRO A 292 4.92 4.98 15.97
CA PRO A 292 5.29 6.36 15.65
C PRO A 292 6.41 6.47 14.62
N LYS A 293 7.38 5.53 14.62
CA LYS A 293 8.50 5.51 13.66
C LYS A 293 8.01 5.14 12.26
N GLY A 294 7.22 4.08 12.11
CA GLY A 294 6.62 3.71 10.82
C GLY A 294 5.68 4.80 10.30
N GLN A 295 4.83 5.36 11.15
CA GLN A 295 3.92 6.43 10.74
C GLN A 295 4.67 7.70 10.30
N MET A 296 5.87 7.95 10.82
CA MET A 296 6.74 9.04 10.35
C MET A 296 7.32 8.72 8.95
N ILE A 297 7.68 7.47 8.67
CA ILE A 297 8.12 7.02 7.32
C ILE A 297 6.99 7.25 6.32
N ILE A 298 5.77 6.82 6.65
CA ILE A 298 4.56 7.03 5.84
C ILE A 298 4.35 8.52 5.55
N PHE A 299 4.48 9.35 6.58
CA PHE A 299 4.34 10.80 6.44
C PHE A 299 5.39 11.39 5.49
N ASN A 300 6.65 11.02 5.66
CA ASN A 300 7.76 11.51 4.82
C ASN A 300 7.66 11.01 3.37
N ALA A 301 7.06 9.85 3.15
CA ALA A 301 6.79 9.31 1.81
C ALA A 301 5.61 10.01 1.07
N GLY A 302 5.00 11.03 1.69
CA GLY A 302 3.89 11.76 1.07
C GLY A 302 2.51 11.10 1.24
N LEU A 303 2.41 10.04 2.03
CA LEU A 303 1.16 9.38 2.39
C LEU A 303 0.59 9.93 3.71
N LEU A 304 -0.73 9.72 3.95
CA LEU A 304 -1.29 10.10 5.25
C LEU A 304 -1.13 8.97 6.25
N PRO A 305 -0.51 9.22 7.41
CA PRO A 305 -0.50 8.27 8.51
C PRO A 305 -1.92 8.10 9.10
N VAL A 306 -2.22 6.90 9.62
CA VAL A 306 -3.48 6.63 10.34
C VAL A 306 -3.41 7.06 11.79
N GLN A 307 -2.21 7.25 12.34
CA GLN A 307 -1.95 7.68 13.70
C GLN A 307 -0.93 8.82 13.67
N GLY A 308 -1.25 9.92 14.31
CA GLY A 308 -0.36 11.07 14.43
C GLY A 308 -1.14 12.37 14.62
N ASN A 309 -0.60 13.30 15.39
CA ASN A 309 -1.10 14.67 15.45
C ASN A 309 -0.52 15.43 14.27
N ILE A 310 -1.25 15.53 13.17
CA ILE A 310 -0.88 16.37 12.04
C ILE A 310 -1.20 17.82 12.43
N THR A 311 -0.17 18.62 12.65
CA THR A 311 -0.34 20.07 12.88
C THR A 311 -0.12 20.80 11.56
N ILE A 312 -1.19 21.38 11.03
CA ILE A 312 -1.12 22.27 9.87
C ILE A 312 -0.62 23.62 10.35
N ARG A 313 0.44 24.13 9.73
CA ARG A 313 0.94 25.49 9.95
C ARG A 313 0.73 26.32 8.70
N ASP A 314 0.00 27.41 8.81
CA ASP A 314 -0.04 28.43 7.78
C ASP A 314 1.29 29.19 7.79
N VAL A 315 2.08 29.01 6.75
CA VAL A 315 3.31 29.78 6.53
C VAL A 315 2.97 30.92 5.60
N LYS A 316 2.95 32.14 6.12
CA LYS A 316 2.92 33.35 5.28
C LYS A 316 4.33 33.55 4.71
N VAL A 317 4.50 33.33 3.43
CA VAL A 317 5.73 33.72 2.71
C VAL A 317 5.62 35.21 2.45
N THR A 318 6.33 36.02 3.23
CA THR A 318 6.57 37.43 2.90
C THR A 318 7.73 37.45 1.91
N ASN A 319 7.47 37.89 0.69
CA ASN A 319 8.56 38.25 -0.25
C ASN A 319 9.16 39.57 0.27
N ASP A 320 10.35 39.52 0.87
CA ASP A 320 11.21 40.66 1.12
C ASP A 320 11.95 41.04 -0.17
#